data_2b0ca01b5fbbb7d73a0ecc89f46c6260
#
_entry.id   2b0ca01b5fbbb7d73a0ecc89f46c6260
#
_cell.length_a   1.000
_cell.length_b   1.000
_cell.length_c   1.000
_cell.angle_alpha   90.00
_cell.angle_beta   90.00
_cell.angle_gamma   90.00
#
_symmetry.space_group_name_H-M   'P 1'
#
loop_
_entity.id
_entity.type
_entity.pdbx_description
1 polymer ?
#
loop_
_entity_poly.entity_id
_entity_poly.type
_entity_poly.pdbx_seq_one_letter_code
_entity_poly.pdbx_strand_id
1 'polypeptide(L)'
;AGIADAEGWVRPIVEESLAFRIDGGRHPVVEQALRATTGEPFVANDCDLGPRASEGEGRLVIVTGPNMGGKSTFLRQNALIAVLAQAGSYVPATSATLGLVDRLFSRVGASDNLARGRSTFMVEMVETAAILAQATPQSFVILDEVGRGTSTYDGLAIAWAVVEAIHDDNRCRCLFASHYHELTRL
;
A
#
# COMPACT_ATOMS: atom_id res chain seq x y z
N ALA A 1 2.41 24.71 -8.20
CA ALA A 1 1.59 25.59 -7.39
C ALA A 1 0.11 25.55 -7.83
N GLY A 2 -0.25 25.86 -9.07
CA GLY A 2 -1.65 26.02 -9.48
C GLY A 2 -2.58 24.81 -9.22
N ILE A 3 -2.15 23.59 -9.50
CA ILE A 3 -2.96 22.37 -9.25
C ILE A 3 -3.08 22.12 -7.75
N ALA A 4 -1.99 22.26 -7.00
CA ALA A 4 -2.00 22.03 -5.56
C ALA A 4 -2.94 22.98 -4.83
N ASP A 5 -2.95 24.26 -5.21
CA ASP A 5 -3.84 25.26 -4.64
C ASP A 5 -5.31 24.98 -4.98
N ALA A 6 -5.60 24.62 -6.25
CA ALA A 6 -6.95 24.31 -6.71
C ALA A 6 -7.52 23.05 -6.07
N GLU A 7 -6.69 22.04 -5.83
CA GLU A 7 -7.09 20.73 -5.30
C GLU A 7 -6.88 20.61 -3.77
N GLY A 8 -6.41 21.66 -3.11
CA GLY A 8 -6.16 21.66 -1.67
C GLY A 8 -5.11 20.62 -1.25
N TRP A 9 -4.04 20.47 -2.06
CA TRP A 9 -2.91 19.60 -1.73
C TRP A 9 -1.95 20.33 -0.79
N VAL A 10 -1.28 19.59 0.06
CA VAL A 10 -0.35 20.14 1.05
C VAL A 10 1.09 19.82 0.72
N ARG A 11 2.01 20.63 1.24
CA ARG A 11 3.45 20.34 1.18
C ARG A 11 3.78 19.27 2.23
N PRO A 12 4.29 18.08 1.85
CA PRO A 12 4.68 17.05 2.79
C PRO A 12 5.99 17.42 3.51
N ILE A 13 6.19 16.87 4.70
CA ILE A 13 7.49 16.80 5.37
C ILE A 13 8.16 15.50 4.93
N VAL A 14 9.37 15.59 4.37
CA VAL A 14 10.20 14.44 4.03
C VAL A 14 11.48 14.51 4.87
N GLU A 15 11.80 13.45 5.59
CA GLU A 15 12.90 13.42 6.56
C GLU A 15 13.68 12.12 6.56
N GLU A 16 14.89 12.12 7.11
CA GLU A 16 15.71 10.91 7.28
C GLU A 16 15.22 10.11 8.50
N SER A 17 14.09 9.43 8.33
CA SER A 17 13.48 8.60 9.36
C SER A 17 12.72 7.44 8.74
N LEU A 18 12.05 6.64 9.57
CA LEU A 18 11.11 5.61 9.14
C LEU A 18 9.65 6.06 9.31
N ALA A 19 9.40 7.34 9.54
CA ALA A 19 8.07 7.88 9.63
C ALA A 19 7.26 7.58 8.35
N PHE A 20 5.99 7.33 8.51
CA PHE A 20 5.03 7.22 7.42
C PHE A 20 3.66 7.53 7.97
N ARG A 21 3.34 8.80 8.02
CA ARG A 21 2.06 9.28 8.52
C ARG A 21 1.41 10.20 7.51
N ILE A 22 0.21 9.85 7.13
CA ILE A 22 -0.64 10.59 6.20
C ILE A 22 -1.98 10.78 6.90
N ASP A 23 -2.39 12.01 7.11
CA ASP A 23 -3.68 12.37 7.66
C ASP A 23 -4.57 12.89 6.53
N GLY A 24 -5.78 12.38 6.41
CA GLY A 24 -6.74 12.79 5.40
C GLY A 24 -6.27 12.58 3.95
N GLY A 25 -5.59 11.46 3.69
CA GLY A 25 -5.11 11.10 2.34
C GLY A 25 -6.27 10.86 1.36
N ARG A 26 -6.08 11.27 0.09
CA ARG A 26 -7.06 11.11 -0.99
C ARG A 26 -6.40 10.49 -2.21
N HIS A 27 -7.16 9.74 -3.00
CA HIS A 27 -6.69 9.20 -4.27
C HIS A 27 -7.02 10.17 -5.40
N PRO A 28 -6.04 10.88 -5.99
CA PRO A 28 -6.32 12.01 -6.89
C PRO A 28 -7.15 11.60 -8.12
N VAL A 29 -6.86 10.44 -8.71
CA VAL A 29 -7.58 9.96 -9.91
C VAL A 29 -9.01 9.53 -9.57
N VAL A 30 -9.20 8.82 -8.47
CA VAL A 30 -10.54 8.38 -8.03
C VAL A 30 -11.39 9.57 -7.59
N GLU A 31 -10.80 10.52 -6.88
CA GLU A 31 -11.48 11.76 -6.48
C GLU A 31 -11.97 12.55 -7.70
N GLN A 32 -11.13 12.72 -8.73
CA GLN A 32 -11.55 13.37 -9.98
C GLN A 32 -12.65 12.60 -10.71
N ALA A 33 -12.53 11.26 -10.76
CA ALA A 33 -13.55 10.43 -11.40
C ALA A 33 -14.91 10.52 -10.68
N LEU A 34 -14.93 10.52 -9.35
CA LEU A 34 -16.15 10.70 -8.55
C LEU A 34 -16.80 12.08 -8.82
N ARG A 35 -16.00 13.15 -8.81
CA ARG A 35 -16.50 14.49 -9.12
C ARG A 35 -17.12 14.57 -10.52
N ALA A 36 -16.54 13.89 -11.50
CA ALA A 36 -17.01 13.91 -12.89
C ALA A 36 -18.25 13.02 -13.13
N THR A 37 -18.47 11.99 -12.34
CA THR A 37 -19.54 10.99 -12.55
C THR A 37 -20.71 11.14 -11.59
N THR A 38 -20.48 11.00 -10.30
CA THR A 38 -21.53 11.00 -9.26
C THR A 38 -21.65 12.33 -8.54
N GLY A 39 -20.62 13.16 -8.57
CA GLY A 39 -20.51 14.37 -7.76
C GLY A 39 -20.29 14.11 -6.27
N GLU A 40 -20.13 12.85 -5.87
CA GLU A 40 -19.87 12.48 -4.47
C GLU A 40 -18.45 12.84 -4.06
N PRO A 41 -18.24 13.32 -2.82
CA PRO A 41 -16.92 13.60 -2.31
C PRO A 41 -16.15 12.29 -2.07
N PHE A 42 -14.83 12.32 -2.31
CA PHE A 42 -13.95 11.23 -1.91
C PHE A 42 -13.84 11.19 -0.38
N VAL A 43 -13.99 10.02 0.22
CA VAL A 43 -13.81 9.82 1.66
C VAL A 43 -12.32 9.71 1.95
N ALA A 44 -11.76 10.73 2.60
CA ALA A 44 -10.34 10.76 2.97
C ALA A 44 -10.01 9.70 4.03
N ASN A 45 -8.78 9.19 4.01
CA ASN A 45 -8.34 8.12 4.90
C ASN A 45 -6.96 8.45 5.50
N ASP A 46 -6.77 8.08 6.76
CA ASP A 46 -5.49 8.18 7.44
C ASP A 46 -4.67 6.91 7.25
N CYS A 47 -3.34 7.05 7.25
CA CYS A 47 -2.40 5.94 7.21
C CYS A 47 -1.19 6.23 8.11
N ASP A 48 -0.92 5.34 9.06
CA ASP A 48 0.25 5.42 9.92
C ASP A 48 0.99 4.08 9.94
N LEU A 49 2.18 4.07 9.31
CA LEU A 49 3.11 2.93 9.29
C LEU A 49 4.43 3.28 10.01
N GLY A 50 4.45 4.39 10.73
CA GLY A 50 5.61 4.85 11.49
C GLY A 50 5.91 3.96 12.68
N PRO A 51 7.15 3.97 13.19
CA PRO A 51 7.51 3.22 14.38
C PRO A 51 6.72 3.72 15.59
N ARG A 52 6.15 2.80 16.35
CA ARG A 52 5.52 3.11 17.65
C ARG A 52 6.56 3.04 18.75
N ALA A 53 6.56 4.01 19.65
CA ALA A 53 7.58 4.17 20.71
C ALA A 53 7.65 2.99 21.71
N SER A 54 6.64 2.12 21.78
CA SER A 54 6.55 1.02 22.75
C SER A 54 6.75 -0.39 22.17
N GLU A 55 6.67 -0.52 20.85
CA GLU A 55 6.67 -1.83 20.18
C GLU A 55 7.71 -1.74 19.05
N GLY A 56 8.97 -2.08 19.33
CA GLY A 56 9.99 -2.00 18.29
C GLY A 56 9.48 -2.57 16.95
N GLU A 57 9.53 -1.87 15.88
CA GLU A 57 9.72 -2.29 14.49
C GLU A 57 8.53 -2.78 13.62
N GLY A 58 7.43 -3.27 14.11
CA GLY A 58 6.33 -3.76 13.26
C GLY A 58 5.56 -2.63 12.57
N ARG A 59 5.75 -2.42 11.25
CA ARG A 59 5.07 -1.39 10.43
C ARG A 59 4.19 -1.99 9.35
N LEU A 60 3.73 -3.20 9.58
CA LEU A 60 2.82 -3.89 8.68
C LEU A 60 1.39 -3.64 9.13
N VAL A 61 0.55 -3.21 8.21
CA VAL A 61 -0.90 -3.06 8.43
C VAL A 61 -1.65 -4.00 7.49
N ILE A 62 -2.44 -4.89 8.07
CA ILE A 62 -3.33 -5.78 7.32
C ILE A 62 -4.65 -5.05 7.09
N VAL A 63 -5.00 -4.87 5.82
CA VAL A 63 -6.23 -4.21 5.37
C VAL A 63 -7.24 -5.27 4.94
N THR A 64 -8.31 -5.44 5.72
CA THR A 64 -9.37 -6.40 5.41
C THR A 64 -10.66 -5.70 5.04
N GLY A 65 -11.59 -6.43 4.44
CA GLY A 65 -12.91 -5.92 4.07
C GLY A 65 -13.40 -6.48 2.73
N PRO A 66 -14.62 -6.12 2.31
CA PRO A 66 -15.19 -6.61 1.06
C PRO A 66 -14.42 -6.13 -0.17
N ASN A 67 -14.50 -6.88 -1.29
CA ASN A 67 -13.75 -6.56 -2.51
C ASN A 67 -14.06 -5.17 -3.09
N MET A 68 -15.29 -4.66 -2.89
CA MET A 68 -15.71 -3.31 -3.32
C MET A 68 -15.43 -2.23 -2.26
N GLY A 69 -14.80 -2.57 -1.14
CA GLY A 69 -14.59 -1.66 0.01
C GLY A 69 -13.45 -0.65 -0.14
N GLY A 70 -12.83 -0.54 -1.33
CA GLY A 70 -11.78 0.46 -1.56
C GLY A 70 -10.37 0.07 -1.09
N LYS A 71 -10.13 -1.20 -0.68
CA LYS A 71 -8.81 -1.67 -0.23
C LYS A 71 -7.69 -1.31 -1.22
N SER A 72 -7.82 -1.74 -2.47
CA SER A 72 -6.81 -1.47 -3.52
C SER A 72 -6.65 0.03 -3.80
N THR A 73 -7.73 0.80 -3.69
CA THR A 73 -7.69 2.27 -3.81
C THR A 73 -6.88 2.88 -2.67
N PHE A 74 -7.08 2.42 -1.44
CA PHE A 74 -6.32 2.85 -0.28
C PHE A 74 -4.82 2.53 -0.40
N LEU A 75 -4.47 1.32 -0.85
CA LEU A 75 -3.07 0.95 -1.08
C LEU A 75 -2.41 1.86 -2.12
N ARG A 76 -3.06 2.03 -3.27
CA ARG A 76 -2.55 2.88 -4.37
C ARG A 76 -2.46 4.35 -3.99
N GLN A 77 -3.43 4.85 -3.22
CA GLN A 77 -3.43 6.22 -2.68
C GLN A 77 -2.14 6.50 -1.91
N ASN A 78 -1.80 5.64 -0.95
CA ASN A 78 -0.61 5.82 -0.11
C ASN A 78 0.69 5.69 -0.92
N ALA A 79 0.74 4.80 -1.91
CA ALA A 79 1.87 4.69 -2.83
C ALA A 79 2.05 5.95 -3.67
N LEU A 80 0.97 6.51 -4.22
CA LEU A 80 1.02 7.75 -4.99
C LEU A 80 1.47 8.94 -4.15
N ILE A 81 0.97 9.06 -2.91
CA ILE A 81 1.39 10.11 -1.98
C ILE A 81 2.89 9.99 -1.68
N ALA A 82 3.41 8.79 -1.43
CA ALA A 82 4.83 8.56 -1.19
C ALA A 82 5.71 8.95 -2.39
N VAL A 83 5.29 8.58 -3.61
CA VAL A 83 6.01 8.95 -4.85
C VAL A 83 6.00 10.46 -5.06
N LEU A 84 4.85 11.12 -4.90
CA LEU A 84 4.73 12.57 -5.07
C LEU A 84 5.59 13.31 -4.03
N ALA A 85 5.56 12.88 -2.77
CA ALA A 85 6.35 13.48 -1.71
C ALA A 85 7.85 13.41 -1.99
N GLN A 86 8.36 12.23 -2.41
CA GLN A 86 9.77 12.04 -2.72
C GLN A 86 10.20 12.74 -4.02
N ALA A 87 9.27 12.98 -4.93
CA ALA A 87 9.51 13.81 -6.11
C ALA A 87 9.53 15.33 -5.79
N GLY A 88 9.33 15.72 -4.52
CA GLY A 88 9.31 17.12 -4.09
C GLY A 88 8.00 17.84 -4.44
N SER A 89 6.93 17.09 -4.70
CA SER A 89 5.62 17.64 -5.04
C SER A 89 4.74 17.82 -3.79
N TYR A 90 3.68 18.61 -3.94
CA TYR A 90 2.54 18.61 -3.02
C TYR A 90 1.78 17.28 -3.12
N VAL A 91 1.09 16.91 -2.05
CA VAL A 91 0.37 15.63 -1.95
C VAL A 91 -1.11 15.83 -1.59
N PRO A 92 -2.00 14.95 -2.08
CA PRO A 92 -3.44 15.00 -1.80
C PRO A 92 -3.74 14.47 -0.39
N ALA A 93 -3.44 15.26 0.62
CA ALA A 93 -3.68 14.95 2.02
C ALA A 93 -3.94 16.21 2.84
N THR A 94 -4.39 16.07 4.08
CA THR A 94 -4.47 17.17 5.06
C THR A 94 -3.11 17.46 5.65
N SER A 95 -2.33 16.41 5.95
CA SER A 95 -0.92 16.50 6.31
C SER A 95 -0.20 15.20 5.90
N ALA A 96 1.11 15.27 5.69
CA ALA A 96 1.93 14.10 5.45
C ALA A 96 3.36 14.30 5.99
N THR A 97 3.84 13.32 6.76
CA THR A 97 5.23 13.21 7.21
C THR A 97 5.77 11.85 6.81
N LEU A 98 6.76 11.83 5.94
CA LEU A 98 7.27 10.63 5.33
C LEU A 98 8.80 10.54 5.47
N GLY A 99 9.27 9.44 6.03
CA GLY A 99 10.68 9.09 5.97
C GLY A 99 11.07 8.66 4.56
N LEU A 100 12.34 8.82 4.22
CA LEU A 100 12.86 8.41 2.93
C LEU A 100 12.52 6.94 2.63
N VAL A 101 12.09 6.69 1.40
CA VAL A 101 11.78 5.36 0.86
C VAL A 101 12.82 5.04 -0.21
N ASP A 102 13.63 4.01 0.02
CA ASP A 102 14.65 3.58 -0.93
C ASP A 102 14.04 2.88 -2.14
N ARG A 103 12.98 2.09 -1.91
CA ARG A 103 12.25 1.35 -2.95
C ARG A 103 10.77 1.27 -2.61
N LEU A 104 9.94 1.46 -3.63
CA LEU A 104 8.51 1.18 -3.59
C LEU A 104 8.23 -0.10 -4.37
N PHE A 105 7.72 -1.11 -3.68
CA PHE A 105 7.25 -2.33 -4.32
C PHE A 105 5.73 -2.36 -4.33
N SER A 106 5.16 -2.66 -5.48
CA SER A 106 3.72 -2.73 -5.65
C SER A 106 3.32 -4.01 -6.36
N ARG A 107 2.55 -4.84 -5.69
CA ARG A 107 1.85 -5.98 -6.26
C ARG A 107 0.36 -5.79 -6.00
N VAL A 108 -0.29 -5.04 -6.87
CA VAL A 108 -1.72 -4.72 -6.77
C VAL A 108 -2.42 -5.23 -8.02
N GLY A 109 -3.33 -6.19 -7.83
CA GLY A 109 -4.22 -6.76 -8.82
C GLY A 109 -3.62 -6.95 -10.22
N ALA A 110 -3.19 -8.15 -10.58
CA ALA A 110 -2.94 -8.44 -11.99
C ALA A 110 -4.30 -8.57 -12.69
N SER A 111 -4.57 -7.68 -13.64
CA SER A 111 -5.53 -8.01 -14.68
C SER A 111 -5.06 -9.29 -15.36
N ASP A 112 -5.97 -10.28 -15.50
CA ASP A 112 -5.73 -11.54 -16.17
C ASP A 112 -5.11 -11.31 -17.57
N ASN A 113 -3.80 -11.30 -17.64
CA ASN A 113 -3.08 -11.21 -18.90
C ASN A 113 -2.92 -12.63 -19.46
N LEU A 114 -4.06 -13.27 -19.77
CA LEU A 114 -4.17 -14.61 -20.37
C LEU A 114 -3.36 -14.75 -21.67
N ALA A 115 -2.97 -13.63 -22.28
CA ALA A 115 -2.24 -13.59 -23.54
C ALA A 115 -0.79 -14.12 -23.47
N ARG A 116 -0.20 -14.31 -22.27
CA ARG A 116 1.20 -14.73 -22.12
C ARG A 116 1.40 -16.18 -21.67
N GLY A 117 0.35 -16.99 -21.53
CA GLY A 117 0.44 -18.44 -21.24
C GLY A 117 1.13 -18.81 -19.92
N ARG A 118 1.38 -17.85 -19.02
CA ARG A 118 1.88 -18.11 -17.68
C ARG A 118 0.71 -18.10 -16.69
N SER A 119 0.69 -19.07 -15.78
CA SER A 119 -0.25 -19.06 -14.67
C SER A 119 -0.12 -17.76 -13.90
N THR A 120 -1.22 -17.03 -13.72
CA THR A 120 -1.27 -15.78 -12.93
C THR A 120 -0.71 -15.99 -11.52
N PHE A 121 -0.95 -17.17 -10.94
CA PHE A 121 -0.40 -17.58 -9.65
C PHE A 121 1.13 -17.68 -9.66
N MET A 122 1.74 -18.28 -10.71
CA MET A 122 3.20 -18.39 -10.81
C MET A 122 3.88 -17.02 -10.92
N VAL A 123 3.28 -16.10 -11.70
CA VAL A 123 3.77 -14.72 -11.81
C VAL A 123 3.69 -14.03 -10.46
N GLU A 124 2.58 -14.17 -9.75
CA GLU A 124 2.40 -13.64 -8.40
C GLU A 124 3.48 -14.13 -7.43
N MET A 125 3.76 -15.43 -7.43
CA MET A 125 4.78 -16.01 -6.55
C MET A 125 6.19 -15.50 -6.87
N VAL A 126 6.55 -15.37 -8.13
CA VAL A 126 7.86 -14.84 -8.56
C VAL A 126 8.00 -13.37 -8.16
N GLU A 127 6.96 -12.56 -8.38
CA GLU A 127 6.97 -11.14 -7.98
C GLU A 127 7.05 -10.97 -6.46
N THR A 128 6.27 -11.74 -5.71
CA THR A 128 6.27 -11.72 -4.25
C THR A 128 7.64 -12.16 -3.70
N ALA A 129 8.22 -13.24 -4.22
CA ALA A 129 9.56 -13.70 -3.82
C ALA A 129 10.63 -12.63 -4.12
N ALA A 130 10.54 -11.93 -5.25
CA ALA A 130 11.47 -10.86 -5.59
C ALA A 130 11.34 -9.67 -4.61
N ILE A 131 10.14 -9.35 -4.15
CA ILE A 131 9.90 -8.31 -3.14
C ILE A 131 10.56 -8.73 -1.81
N LEU A 132 10.28 -9.95 -1.32
CA LEU A 132 10.84 -10.45 -0.07
C LEU A 132 12.37 -10.48 -0.08
N ALA A 133 12.98 -10.80 -1.24
CA ALA A 133 14.44 -10.85 -1.39
C ALA A 133 15.11 -9.46 -1.43
N GLN A 134 14.36 -8.40 -1.77
CA GLN A 134 14.94 -7.07 -2.04
C GLN A 134 14.48 -5.96 -1.10
N ALA A 135 13.37 -6.14 -0.39
CA ALA A 135 12.85 -5.12 0.50
C ALA A 135 13.76 -4.94 1.72
N THR A 136 14.04 -3.69 2.03
CA THR A 136 14.84 -3.24 3.18
C THR A 136 13.93 -2.58 4.22
N PRO A 137 14.40 -2.32 5.45
CA PRO A 137 13.60 -1.56 6.43
C PRO A 137 13.14 -0.18 5.97
N GLN A 138 13.83 0.42 4.98
CA GLN A 138 13.45 1.71 4.39
C GLN A 138 12.48 1.57 3.21
N SER A 139 12.20 0.36 2.75
CA SER A 139 11.28 0.14 1.64
C SER A 139 9.82 0.37 2.05
N PHE A 140 8.99 0.68 1.06
CA PHE A 140 7.54 0.68 1.20
C PHE A 140 6.94 -0.37 0.27
N VAL A 141 6.18 -1.30 0.84
CA VAL A 141 5.60 -2.44 0.12
C VAL A 141 4.09 -2.36 0.17
N ILE A 142 3.44 -2.51 -0.99
CA ILE A 142 1.99 -2.69 -1.08
C ILE A 142 1.69 -4.02 -1.76
N LEU A 143 0.94 -4.88 -1.07
CA LEU A 143 0.52 -6.20 -1.55
C LEU A 143 -0.99 -6.32 -1.49
N ASP A 144 -1.58 -6.76 -2.58
CA ASP A 144 -3.04 -6.90 -2.70
C ASP A 144 -3.41 -8.33 -3.09
N GLU A 145 -4.16 -8.99 -2.21
CA GLU A 145 -4.75 -10.33 -2.42
C GLU A 145 -3.73 -11.44 -2.76
N VAL A 146 -2.59 -11.49 -2.06
CA VAL A 146 -1.61 -12.58 -2.22
C VAL A 146 -2.23 -13.93 -1.88
N GLY A 147 -1.98 -14.94 -2.73
CA GLY A 147 -2.47 -16.30 -2.57
C GLY A 147 -3.86 -16.56 -3.18
N ARG A 148 -4.43 -15.61 -3.91
CA ARG A 148 -5.77 -15.77 -4.52
C ARG A 148 -5.83 -16.80 -5.65
N GLY A 149 -4.71 -17.07 -6.32
CA GLY A 149 -4.64 -17.93 -7.50
C GLY A 149 -4.57 -19.45 -7.22
N THR A 150 -4.75 -19.88 -5.96
CA THR A 150 -4.67 -21.30 -5.57
C THR A 150 -5.83 -21.69 -4.64
N SER A 151 -5.77 -22.89 -4.05
CA SER A 151 -6.77 -23.34 -3.07
C SER A 151 -6.78 -22.41 -1.85
N THR A 152 -7.92 -22.29 -1.15
CA THR A 152 -8.08 -21.38 -0.01
C THR A 152 -7.04 -21.63 1.08
N TYR A 153 -6.78 -22.89 1.42
CA TYR A 153 -5.82 -23.24 2.46
C TYR A 153 -4.38 -22.95 2.06
N ASP A 154 -4.00 -23.30 0.84
CA ASP A 154 -2.66 -23.01 0.32
C ASP A 154 -2.45 -21.50 0.18
N GLY A 155 -3.46 -20.77 -0.30
CA GLY A 155 -3.44 -19.33 -0.41
C GLY A 155 -3.27 -18.64 0.93
N LEU A 156 -4.00 -19.09 1.96
CA LEU A 156 -3.86 -18.60 3.33
C LEU A 156 -2.45 -18.88 3.88
N ALA A 157 -1.93 -20.10 3.69
CA ALA A 157 -0.59 -20.45 4.16
C ALA A 157 0.51 -19.59 3.51
N ILE A 158 0.39 -19.32 2.21
CA ILE A 158 1.31 -18.44 1.49
C ILE A 158 1.19 -17.01 2.01
N ALA A 159 -0.01 -16.47 2.11
CA ALA A 159 -0.24 -15.12 2.61
C ALA A 159 0.32 -14.95 4.03
N TRP A 160 0.12 -15.95 4.89
CA TRP A 160 0.65 -16.00 6.26
C TRP A 160 2.18 -15.93 6.26
N ALA A 161 2.85 -16.82 5.50
CA ALA A 161 4.31 -16.84 5.40
C ALA A 161 4.89 -15.53 4.85
N VAL A 162 4.21 -14.89 3.90
CA VAL A 162 4.62 -13.59 3.36
C VAL A 162 4.50 -12.49 4.41
N VAL A 163 3.41 -12.47 5.20
CA VAL A 163 3.23 -11.50 6.28
C VAL A 163 4.31 -11.66 7.34
N GLU A 164 4.59 -12.91 7.80
CA GLU A 164 5.67 -13.19 8.75
C GLU A 164 7.04 -12.76 8.21
N ALA A 165 7.39 -13.09 6.97
CA ALA A 165 8.66 -12.69 6.37
C ALA A 165 8.83 -11.16 6.29
N ILE A 166 7.77 -10.42 5.92
CA ILE A 166 7.80 -8.96 5.89
C ILE A 166 7.96 -8.39 7.29
N HIS A 167 7.24 -8.93 8.27
CA HIS A 167 7.25 -8.46 9.65
C HIS A 167 8.59 -8.77 10.35
N ASP A 168 9.06 -10.00 10.27
CA ASP A 168 10.19 -10.49 11.07
C ASP A 168 11.54 -10.24 10.39
N ASP A 169 11.60 -10.43 9.06
CA ASP A 169 12.86 -10.36 8.30
C ASP A 169 13.07 -9.01 7.62
N ASN A 170 12.14 -8.59 6.75
CA ASN A 170 12.30 -7.34 5.99
C ASN A 170 12.09 -6.10 6.86
N ARG A 171 11.17 -6.14 7.81
CA ARG A 171 10.83 -5.05 8.75
C ARG A 171 10.53 -3.73 8.06
N CYS A 172 10.01 -3.80 6.84
CA CYS A 172 9.70 -2.65 6.02
C CYS A 172 8.28 -2.12 6.30
N ARG A 173 8.00 -0.91 5.85
CA ARG A 173 6.65 -0.35 5.86
C ARG A 173 5.79 -1.11 4.86
N CYS A 174 4.68 -1.68 5.29
CA CYS A 174 3.84 -2.51 4.43
C CYS A 174 2.35 -2.27 4.64
N LEU A 175 1.62 -2.17 3.53
CA LEU A 175 0.17 -2.31 3.46
C LEU A 175 -0.16 -3.63 2.76
N PHE A 176 -0.77 -4.54 3.49
CA PHE A 176 -1.15 -5.85 3.01
C PHE A 176 -2.67 -5.99 2.97
N ALA A 177 -3.27 -5.90 1.78
CA ALA A 177 -4.69 -6.14 1.63
C ALA A 177 -4.99 -7.62 1.41
N SER A 178 -5.95 -8.15 2.15
CA SER A 178 -6.34 -9.54 2.06
C SER A 178 -7.83 -9.75 2.32
N HIS A 179 -8.36 -10.83 1.76
CA HIS A 179 -9.67 -11.35 2.09
C HIS A 179 -9.61 -12.45 3.18
N TYR A 180 -8.40 -12.87 3.57
CA TYR A 180 -8.19 -13.82 4.66
C TYR A 180 -8.26 -13.10 6.01
N HIS A 181 -9.41 -13.19 6.68
CA HIS A 181 -9.59 -12.59 8.00
C HIS A 181 -8.71 -13.22 9.08
N GLU A 182 -8.27 -14.46 8.88
CA GLU A 182 -7.40 -15.19 9.79
C GLU A 182 -6.07 -14.50 10.03
N LEU A 183 -5.55 -13.75 9.04
CA LEU A 183 -4.30 -12.99 9.15
C LEU A 183 -4.34 -11.90 10.24
N THR A 184 -5.53 -11.46 10.65
CA THR A 184 -5.66 -10.45 11.73
C THR A 184 -5.39 -11.03 13.13
N ARG A 185 -5.07 -12.32 13.22
CA ARG A 185 -4.72 -13.00 14.47
C ARG A 185 -3.21 -13.13 14.69
N LEU A 186 -2.41 -12.69 13.70
CA LEU A 186 -0.97 -12.50 13.82
C LEU A 186 -0.67 -11.24 14.64
#